data_23ff15b9878425c1e501761d50ace055
#
_entry.id   23ff15b9878425c1e501761d50ace055
#
_cell.length_a   1.000
_cell.length_b   1.000
_cell.length_c   1.000
_cell.angle_alpha   90.00
_cell.angle_beta   90.00
_cell.angle_gamma   90.00
#
_symmetry.space_group_name_H-M   'P 1'
#
loop_
_entity.id
_entity.type
_entity.pdbx_description
1 polymer ?
#
loop_
_entity_poly.entity_id
_entity_poly.type
_entity_poly.pdbx_seq_one_letter_code
_entity_poly.pdbx_strand_id
1 'polypeptide(L)'
;CYEDYEPFLESGTGNMIVSENKKSVSEYRLNYVMELSSTTQVKRKIMELGAVSASYFAGNGYMNHNNTAYYDPDASKNTIINHSVTVVGWDDNYSKDNFRYKPANNGAWLVKGSWGADQDNDGFYWVSYDEAEFGQFCCYDFEESCDNTYHYSKMTGYVVNASNDGSVYGANVFTAKADEKLDKAGFMYVGKTGSADYTLSVYTDVSDSDPIGVLETQISGSVSANGFYTVDFPEDILLEEGEKYSISVKFSGDSGRGYLLAESDRTSKAQSGQSYVSLNGKYWSDVGADKT
;
A
#
# COMPACT_ATOMS: atom_id res chain seq x y z
N CYS A 1 -10.72 -11.02 1.67
CA CYS A 1 -10.03 -12.28 1.40
C CYS A 1 -10.69 -13.36 2.20
N TYR A 2 -11.37 -14.26 1.54
CA TYR A 2 -11.74 -15.53 2.14
C TYR A 2 -10.45 -16.33 2.27
N GLU A 3 -9.82 -16.27 3.41
CA GLU A 3 -8.88 -17.29 3.82
C GLU A 3 -9.67 -18.49 4.28
N ASP A 4 -10.14 -19.30 3.36
CA ASP A 4 -10.22 -20.71 3.66
C ASP A 4 -8.79 -21.12 4.00
N TYR A 5 -8.59 -21.54 5.21
CA TYR A 5 -7.37 -22.06 5.79
C TYR A 5 -6.67 -23.05 4.86
N GLU A 6 -5.96 -22.53 3.86
CA GLU A 6 -4.88 -23.29 3.28
C GLU A 6 -3.67 -23.02 4.16
N PRO A 7 -3.05 -24.05 4.75
CA PRO A 7 -1.97 -23.85 5.69
C PRO A 7 -0.88 -22.98 5.05
N PHE A 8 -0.40 -21.99 5.77
CA PHE A 8 0.63 -21.04 5.37
C PHE A 8 1.92 -21.71 4.90
N LEU A 9 2.04 -23.01 5.12
CA LEU A 9 3.13 -23.88 4.73
C LEU A 9 2.55 -25.22 4.23
N GLU A 10 2.38 -25.39 2.93
CA GLU A 10 2.52 -26.73 2.41
C GLU A 10 3.95 -27.21 2.70
N SER A 11 4.02 -28.35 3.32
CA SER A 11 5.24 -28.95 3.84
C SER A 11 6.38 -28.87 2.83
N GLY A 12 7.36 -28.02 3.11
CA GLY A 12 8.70 -28.13 2.55
C GLY A 12 9.15 -27.13 1.49
N THR A 13 8.31 -26.24 0.98
CA THR A 13 8.73 -25.31 -0.09
C THR A 13 8.75 -23.83 0.30
N GLY A 14 8.13 -23.44 1.42
CA GLY A 14 8.10 -22.03 1.86
C GLY A 14 7.37 -21.06 0.90
N ASN A 15 6.69 -21.55 -0.10
CA ASN A 15 5.94 -20.77 -1.06
C ASN A 15 4.45 -20.85 -0.76
N MET A 16 3.83 -19.71 -0.58
CA MET A 16 2.38 -19.59 -0.51
C MET A 16 1.81 -19.72 -1.93
N ILE A 17 1.10 -20.80 -2.21
CA ILE A 17 0.44 -21.02 -3.50
C ILE A 17 -1.04 -20.68 -3.32
N VAL A 18 -1.46 -19.56 -3.88
CA VAL A 18 -2.88 -19.23 -4.03
C VAL A 18 -3.35 -19.82 -5.35
N SER A 19 -4.42 -20.65 -5.32
CA SER A 19 -4.97 -21.22 -6.53
C SER A 19 -5.45 -20.14 -7.50
N GLU A 20 -5.29 -20.35 -8.81
CA GLU A 20 -5.70 -19.38 -9.84
C GLU A 20 -7.20 -19.05 -9.75
N ASN A 21 -8.03 -20.02 -9.33
CA ASN A 21 -9.47 -19.82 -9.13
C ASN A 21 -9.78 -18.81 -8.02
N LYS A 22 -8.93 -18.73 -6.99
CA LYS A 22 -9.09 -17.77 -5.88
C LYS A 22 -8.56 -16.39 -6.22
N LYS A 23 -7.63 -16.28 -7.17
CA LYS A 23 -7.09 -14.99 -7.64
C LYS A 23 -8.09 -14.21 -8.50
N SER A 24 -9.06 -14.88 -9.11
CA SER A 24 -10.04 -14.26 -10.01
C SER A 24 -11.31 -13.80 -9.33
N VAL A 25 -11.53 -14.16 -8.05
CA VAL A 25 -12.71 -13.78 -7.28
C VAL A 25 -12.28 -12.84 -6.16
N SER A 26 -12.49 -11.56 -6.35
CA SER A 26 -12.28 -10.55 -5.33
C SER A 26 -13.63 -9.93 -4.95
N GLU A 27 -14.09 -10.15 -3.73
CA GLU A 27 -15.30 -9.51 -3.18
C GLU A 27 -15.02 -8.09 -2.71
N TYR A 28 -13.75 -7.79 -2.43
CA TYR A 28 -13.30 -6.49 -1.94
C TYR A 28 -12.11 -5.99 -2.75
N ARG A 29 -12.03 -4.68 -2.90
CA ARG A 29 -10.86 -3.98 -3.42
C ARG A 29 -10.29 -3.07 -2.36
N LEU A 30 -9.01 -2.78 -2.48
CA LEU A 30 -8.33 -1.84 -1.63
C LEU A 30 -8.80 -0.42 -1.96
N ASN A 31 -9.37 0.28 -0.97
CA ASN A 31 -9.74 1.68 -1.09
C ASN A 31 -8.52 2.56 -0.80
N TYR A 32 -7.86 2.33 0.33
CA TYR A 32 -6.57 2.97 0.59
C TYR A 32 -5.65 2.13 1.49
N VAL A 33 -4.35 2.39 1.33
CA VAL A 33 -3.30 2.02 2.29
C VAL A 33 -2.60 3.30 2.71
N MET A 34 -2.36 3.47 3.98
CA MET A 34 -1.68 4.65 4.50
C MET A 34 -0.63 4.25 5.53
N GLU A 35 0.58 4.77 5.39
CA GLU A 35 1.61 4.69 6.40
C GLU A 35 1.28 5.60 7.58
N LEU A 36 1.46 5.11 8.81
CA LEU A 36 1.16 5.84 10.04
C LEU A 36 2.46 6.19 10.75
N SER A 37 2.67 7.48 10.98
CA SER A 37 3.94 8.02 11.48
C SER A 37 3.95 8.33 12.99
N SER A 38 2.82 8.17 13.67
CA SER A 38 2.72 8.46 15.12
C SER A 38 1.81 7.51 15.85
N THR A 39 2.12 7.25 17.13
CA THR A 39 1.29 6.45 18.05
C THR A 39 -0.17 6.94 18.11
N THR A 40 -0.38 8.25 18.06
CA THR A 40 -1.73 8.83 18.04
C THR A 40 -2.51 8.45 16.78
N GLN A 41 -1.87 8.49 15.62
CA GLN A 41 -2.49 8.05 14.35
C GLN A 41 -2.79 6.55 14.39
N VAL A 42 -1.85 5.73 14.89
CA VAL A 42 -2.05 4.28 15.04
C VAL A 42 -3.27 3.98 15.91
N LYS A 43 -3.34 4.54 17.11
CA LYS A 43 -4.47 4.34 18.04
C LYS A 43 -5.80 4.79 17.42
N ARG A 44 -5.81 5.95 16.75
CA ARG A 44 -7.01 6.44 16.06
C ARG A 44 -7.45 5.47 14.95
N LYS A 45 -6.53 4.97 14.13
CA LYS A 45 -6.86 4.04 13.04
C LYS A 45 -7.31 2.67 13.56
N ILE A 46 -6.78 2.19 14.67
CA ILE A 46 -7.32 0.99 15.34
C ILE A 46 -8.77 1.23 15.77
N MET A 47 -9.10 2.39 16.32
CA MET A 47 -10.49 2.70 16.70
C MET A 47 -11.43 2.86 15.50
N GLU A 48 -10.93 3.38 14.38
CA GLU A 48 -11.71 3.60 13.17
C GLU A 48 -11.92 2.31 12.34
N LEU A 49 -10.87 1.50 12.19
CA LEU A 49 -10.83 0.37 11.26
C LEU A 49 -10.75 -1.00 11.96
N GLY A 50 -10.58 -1.02 13.28
CA GLY A 50 -10.43 -2.24 14.08
C GLY A 50 -9.00 -2.74 14.19
N ALA A 51 -8.14 -2.51 13.20
CA ALA A 51 -6.76 -2.99 13.20
C ALA A 51 -5.85 -2.19 12.27
N VAL A 52 -4.54 -2.33 12.50
CA VAL A 52 -3.46 -1.86 11.60
C VAL A 52 -2.38 -2.94 11.52
N SER A 53 -1.57 -2.95 10.47
CA SER A 53 -0.38 -3.82 10.42
C SER A 53 0.82 -3.15 11.07
N ALA A 54 1.72 -3.97 11.58
CA ALA A 54 3.05 -3.56 12.01
C ALA A 54 4.07 -4.65 11.67
N SER A 55 5.34 -4.28 11.65
CA SER A 55 6.44 -5.20 11.41
C SER A 55 7.52 -5.03 12.45
N TYR A 56 8.24 -6.10 12.77
CA TYR A 56 9.36 -6.10 13.70
C TYR A 56 10.29 -7.30 13.51
N PHE A 57 11.38 -7.35 14.26
CA PHE A 57 12.21 -8.53 14.37
C PHE A 57 11.66 -9.45 15.46
N ALA A 58 11.15 -10.61 15.07
CA ALA A 58 10.73 -11.65 16.01
C ALA A 58 11.88 -12.62 16.28
N GLY A 59 12.61 -12.37 17.35
CA GLY A 59 13.72 -13.21 17.79
C GLY A 59 13.28 -14.32 18.74
N ASN A 60 13.94 -15.48 18.64
CA ASN A 60 13.69 -16.57 19.56
C ASN A 60 14.18 -16.24 20.97
N GLY A 61 13.36 -16.50 21.98
CA GLY A 61 13.76 -16.40 23.38
C GLY A 61 13.40 -15.07 24.06
N TYR A 62 12.71 -14.15 23.39
CA TYR A 62 12.30 -12.87 23.96
C TYR A 62 10.83 -12.84 24.43
N MET A 63 10.05 -13.85 24.09
CA MET A 63 8.73 -14.07 24.67
C MET A 63 8.83 -14.42 26.16
N ASN A 64 7.86 -14.00 26.96
CA ASN A 64 7.74 -14.45 28.36
C ASN A 64 7.36 -15.94 28.42
N HIS A 65 7.36 -16.51 29.64
CA HIS A 65 7.12 -17.94 29.83
C HIS A 65 5.74 -18.45 29.35
N ASN A 66 4.76 -17.55 29.29
CA ASN A 66 3.39 -17.88 28.87
C ASN A 66 3.12 -17.50 27.43
N ASN A 67 4.13 -17.12 26.65
CA ASN A 67 4.03 -16.65 25.28
C ASN A 67 3.03 -15.49 25.08
N THR A 68 2.87 -14.65 26.11
CA THR A 68 1.88 -13.56 26.10
C THR A 68 2.46 -12.17 25.92
N ALA A 69 3.78 -12.01 26.06
CA ALA A 69 4.44 -10.72 25.98
C ALA A 69 5.85 -10.80 25.41
N TYR A 70 6.16 -9.93 24.45
CA TYR A 70 7.40 -9.85 23.70
C TYR A 70 8.13 -8.54 23.92
N TYR A 71 9.41 -8.62 24.25
CA TYR A 71 10.36 -7.52 24.25
C TYR A 71 11.78 -8.03 24.08
N ASP A 72 12.49 -7.49 23.10
CA ASP A 72 13.91 -7.76 22.84
C ASP A 72 14.78 -6.57 23.30
N PRO A 73 15.52 -6.70 24.42
CA PRO A 73 16.37 -5.63 24.92
C PRO A 73 17.61 -5.37 24.03
N ASP A 74 17.94 -6.32 23.17
CA ASP A 74 19.10 -6.26 22.27
C ASP A 74 18.71 -5.76 20.88
N ALA A 75 17.40 -5.57 20.62
CA ALA A 75 16.91 -5.02 19.36
C ALA A 75 17.48 -3.62 19.11
N SER A 76 17.94 -3.38 17.91
CA SER A 76 18.45 -2.09 17.46
C SER A 76 17.82 -1.69 16.14
N LYS A 77 17.84 -0.40 15.83
CA LYS A 77 17.30 0.15 14.55
C LYS A 77 17.96 -0.41 13.28
N ASN A 78 18.95 -1.29 13.42
CA ASN A 78 19.62 -1.97 12.31
C ASN A 78 19.29 -3.47 12.24
N THR A 79 18.36 -3.96 13.08
CA THR A 79 17.95 -5.35 13.06
C THR A 79 17.05 -5.59 11.85
N ILE A 80 17.27 -6.68 11.12
CA ILE A 80 16.48 -7.01 9.93
C ILE A 80 15.10 -7.46 10.38
N ILE A 81 14.07 -6.75 9.95
CA ILE A 81 12.67 -7.12 10.17
C ILE A 81 12.38 -8.46 9.49
N ASN A 82 11.75 -9.38 10.20
CA ASN A 82 11.46 -10.72 9.72
C ASN A 82 10.01 -11.17 9.97
N HIS A 83 9.20 -10.35 10.64
CA HIS A 83 7.83 -10.71 11.00
C HIS A 83 6.87 -9.54 10.89
N SER A 84 5.65 -9.83 10.45
CA SER A 84 4.55 -8.86 10.39
C SER A 84 3.37 -9.37 11.20
N VAL A 85 2.68 -8.45 11.87
CA VAL A 85 1.54 -8.74 12.75
C VAL A 85 0.42 -7.75 12.54
N THR A 86 -0.77 -8.11 13.03
CA THR A 86 -1.92 -7.23 13.10
C THR A 86 -2.02 -6.64 14.50
N VAL A 87 -1.95 -5.32 14.62
CA VAL A 87 -2.16 -4.59 15.88
C VAL A 87 -3.65 -4.31 16.03
N VAL A 88 -4.25 -4.86 17.08
CA VAL A 88 -5.71 -4.79 17.31
C VAL A 88 -6.08 -3.96 18.53
N GLY A 89 -5.09 -3.50 19.30
CA GLY A 89 -5.32 -2.72 20.49
C GLY A 89 -4.04 -2.26 21.17
N TRP A 90 -4.19 -1.69 22.34
CA TRP A 90 -3.09 -1.24 23.20
C TRP A 90 -3.54 -1.10 24.64
N ASP A 91 -2.57 -1.08 25.56
CA ASP A 91 -2.76 -0.67 26.94
C ASP A 91 -1.56 0.19 27.38
N ASP A 92 -1.79 1.47 27.65
CA ASP A 92 -0.76 2.43 28.08
C ASP A 92 -0.19 2.10 29.47
N ASN A 93 -0.92 1.31 30.25
CA ASN A 93 -0.54 0.89 31.59
C ASN A 93 -0.07 -0.56 31.67
N TYR A 94 0.02 -1.28 30.55
CA TYR A 94 0.48 -2.67 30.55
C TYR A 94 1.82 -2.77 31.29
N SER A 95 1.86 -3.59 32.35
CA SER A 95 3.01 -3.61 33.24
C SER A 95 4.24 -4.14 32.55
N LYS A 96 5.34 -3.41 32.65
CA LYS A 96 6.66 -3.86 32.19
C LYS A 96 7.17 -5.11 32.91
N ASP A 97 6.58 -5.46 34.06
CA ASP A 97 6.94 -6.67 34.81
C ASP A 97 6.35 -7.94 34.18
N ASN A 98 5.46 -7.83 33.19
CA ASN A 98 4.90 -8.96 32.47
C ASN A 98 5.85 -9.52 31.39
N PHE A 99 6.87 -8.77 31.03
CA PHE A 99 7.84 -9.19 30.01
C PHE A 99 8.95 -10.06 30.59
N ARG A 100 9.52 -10.95 29.79
CA ARG A 100 10.69 -11.76 30.17
C ARG A 100 11.91 -10.90 30.51
N TYR A 101 12.19 -9.93 29.66
CA TYR A 101 13.16 -8.87 29.89
C TYR A 101 12.38 -7.60 30.17
N LYS A 102 12.75 -6.87 31.20
CA LYS A 102 11.97 -5.73 31.67
C LYS A 102 12.25 -4.48 30.82
N PRO A 103 11.25 -3.96 30.08
CA PRO A 103 11.38 -2.67 29.38
C PRO A 103 11.59 -1.51 30.36
N ALA A 104 11.99 -0.35 29.85
CA ALA A 104 12.11 0.86 30.67
C ALA A 104 10.76 1.39 31.15
N ASN A 105 9.76 1.36 30.28
CA ASN A 105 8.43 1.94 30.50
C ASN A 105 7.31 0.89 30.52
N ASN A 106 6.17 1.24 31.11
CA ASN A 106 4.93 0.53 30.91
C ASN A 106 4.34 0.88 29.54
N GLY A 107 3.41 0.04 29.08
CA GLY A 107 2.68 0.22 27.84
C GLY A 107 3.04 -0.82 26.79
N ALA A 108 2.03 -1.29 26.08
CA ALA A 108 2.19 -2.30 25.04
C ALA A 108 1.09 -2.23 23.98
N TRP A 109 1.42 -2.73 22.81
CA TRP A 109 0.50 -3.03 21.74
C TRP A 109 -0.04 -4.45 21.89
N LEU A 110 -1.35 -4.63 21.74
CA LEU A 110 -1.96 -5.95 21.60
C LEU A 110 -1.92 -6.33 20.12
N VAL A 111 -1.26 -7.43 19.83
CA VAL A 111 -1.09 -7.91 18.46
C VAL A 111 -1.66 -9.31 18.27
N LYS A 112 -2.05 -9.61 17.03
CA LYS A 112 -2.37 -10.95 16.57
C LYS A 112 -1.31 -11.41 15.56
N GLY A 113 -0.66 -12.52 15.86
CA GLY A 113 0.27 -13.20 14.95
C GLY A 113 -0.45 -14.13 13.98
N SER A 114 0.27 -14.60 12.96
CA SER A 114 -0.24 -15.49 11.90
C SER A 114 -0.01 -16.98 12.21
N TRP A 115 0.23 -17.35 13.48
CA TRP A 115 0.61 -18.72 13.86
C TRP A 115 -0.58 -19.65 14.13
N GLY A 116 -1.81 -19.16 13.94
CA GLY A 116 -3.04 -19.93 14.16
C GLY A 116 -3.56 -19.86 15.61
N ALA A 117 -4.75 -20.42 15.81
CA ALA A 117 -5.44 -20.42 17.08
C ALA A 117 -4.91 -21.50 18.07
N ASP A 118 -4.10 -22.43 17.57
CA ASP A 118 -3.47 -23.49 18.40
C ASP A 118 -2.29 -22.98 19.25
N GLN A 119 -1.92 -21.72 19.07
CA GLN A 119 -0.95 -21.01 19.91
C GLN A 119 -1.63 -20.51 21.18
N ASP A 120 -0.86 -20.38 22.27
CA ASP A 120 -1.32 -19.78 23.51
C ASP A 120 -2.05 -18.45 23.24
N ASN A 121 -3.19 -18.22 23.90
CA ASN A 121 -4.04 -17.02 23.76
C ASN A 121 -4.61 -16.78 22.35
N ASP A 122 -4.97 -17.81 21.60
CA ASP A 122 -5.55 -17.68 20.25
C ASP A 122 -4.68 -16.86 19.29
N GLY A 123 -3.37 -16.85 19.50
CA GLY A 123 -2.40 -16.11 18.71
C GLY A 123 -2.25 -14.63 19.09
N PHE A 124 -2.87 -14.18 20.20
CA PHE A 124 -2.70 -12.81 20.69
C PHE A 124 -1.56 -12.72 21.70
N TYR A 125 -0.79 -11.63 21.62
CA TYR A 125 0.25 -11.30 22.59
C TYR A 125 0.53 -9.79 22.63
N TRP A 126 1.25 -9.36 23.64
CA TRP A 126 1.62 -7.96 23.86
C TRP A 126 3.04 -7.69 23.38
N VAL A 127 3.25 -6.60 22.66
CA VAL A 127 4.58 -6.12 22.27
C VAL A 127 4.83 -4.79 22.97
N SER A 128 5.95 -4.68 23.70
CA SER A 128 6.30 -3.46 24.43
C SER A 128 6.36 -2.25 23.52
N TYR A 129 5.95 -1.08 24.02
CA TYR A 129 6.21 0.20 23.34
C TYR A 129 7.70 0.52 23.22
N ASP A 130 8.52 -0.06 24.08
CA ASP A 130 9.99 0.11 24.06
C ASP A 130 10.68 -0.86 23.08
N GLU A 131 9.92 -1.70 22.33
CA GLU A 131 10.49 -2.54 21.28
C GLU A 131 11.03 -1.68 20.14
N ALA A 132 12.36 -1.68 19.95
CA ALA A 132 13.06 -0.71 19.11
C ALA A 132 12.70 -0.80 17.63
N GLU A 133 12.38 -2.02 17.15
CA GLU A 133 12.08 -2.30 15.73
C GLU A 133 10.60 -2.53 15.48
N PHE A 134 9.74 -2.32 16.48
CA PHE A 134 8.29 -2.43 16.27
C PHE A 134 7.75 -1.17 15.61
N GLY A 135 7.36 -1.28 14.35
CA GLY A 135 6.98 -0.11 13.55
C GLY A 135 6.45 -0.46 12.17
N GLN A 136 6.70 0.43 11.21
CA GLN A 136 6.17 0.33 9.84
C GLN A 136 4.64 0.14 9.84
N PHE A 137 3.96 0.94 10.68
CA PHE A 137 2.52 0.83 10.80
C PHE A 137 1.83 1.25 9.52
N CYS A 138 0.93 0.39 9.03
CA CYS A 138 0.06 0.72 7.91
C CYS A 138 -1.39 0.38 8.24
N CYS A 139 -2.31 1.24 7.84
CA CYS A 139 -3.73 0.95 7.85
C CYS A 139 -4.22 0.66 6.43
N TYR A 140 -5.28 -0.14 6.36
CA TYR A 140 -5.90 -0.59 5.12
C TYR A 140 -7.40 -0.36 5.23
N ASP A 141 -7.98 0.17 4.18
CA ASP A 141 -9.41 0.27 4.02
C ASP A 141 -9.84 -0.44 2.75
N PHE A 142 -10.97 -1.14 2.81
CA PHE A 142 -11.48 -1.97 1.74
C PHE A 142 -12.92 -1.59 1.44
N GLU A 143 -13.29 -1.67 0.17
CA GLU A 143 -14.67 -1.52 -0.29
C GLU A 143 -15.07 -2.69 -1.17
N GLU A 144 -16.35 -2.83 -1.45
CA GLU A 144 -16.85 -3.87 -2.35
C GLU A 144 -16.18 -3.75 -3.73
N SER A 145 -15.92 -4.90 -4.35
CA SER A 145 -15.30 -4.95 -5.67
C SER A 145 -16.26 -4.43 -6.74
N CYS A 146 -15.72 -3.80 -7.78
CA CYS A 146 -16.43 -3.43 -8.99
C CYS A 146 -16.32 -4.53 -10.06
N ASP A 147 -17.13 -4.45 -11.11
CA ASP A 147 -17.17 -5.43 -12.19
C ASP A 147 -15.84 -5.53 -12.92
N ASN A 148 -15.17 -4.39 -13.18
CA ASN A 148 -13.88 -4.33 -13.83
C ASN A 148 -12.89 -3.49 -13.04
N THR A 149 -11.66 -4.00 -12.96
CA THR A 149 -10.51 -3.27 -12.42
C THR A 149 -9.38 -3.30 -13.43
N TYR A 150 -8.81 -2.15 -13.73
CA TYR A 150 -7.72 -1.95 -14.67
C TYR A 150 -6.45 -1.59 -13.94
N HIS A 151 -5.41 -2.36 -14.11
CA HIS A 151 -4.08 -2.06 -13.58
C HIS A 151 -3.00 -2.81 -14.36
N TYR A 152 -1.81 -2.23 -14.46
CA TYR A 152 -0.64 -2.88 -15.05
C TYR A 152 0.38 -3.30 -13.99
N SER A 153 0.39 -2.64 -12.85
CA SER A 153 1.41 -2.81 -11.82
C SER A 153 1.37 -4.18 -11.18
N LYS A 154 2.48 -4.91 -11.29
CA LYS A 154 2.76 -6.11 -10.53
C LYS A 154 3.73 -5.82 -9.38
N MET A 155 4.70 -4.93 -9.63
CA MET A 155 5.73 -4.55 -8.67
C MET A 155 6.44 -3.28 -9.13
N THR A 156 6.62 -2.33 -8.22
CA THR A 156 7.36 -1.09 -8.52
C THR A 156 8.85 -1.36 -8.68
N GLY A 157 9.46 -0.80 -9.69
CA GLY A 157 10.86 -1.06 -10.03
C GLY A 157 11.80 0.12 -9.84
N TYR A 158 11.32 1.34 -10.01
CA TYR A 158 12.12 2.54 -9.80
C TYR A 158 11.25 3.76 -9.50
N VAL A 159 11.91 4.82 -9.08
CA VAL A 159 11.30 6.09 -8.69
C VAL A 159 11.63 7.15 -9.72
N VAL A 160 10.63 7.86 -10.21
CA VAL A 160 10.80 9.06 -11.02
C VAL A 160 10.81 10.27 -10.11
N ASN A 161 11.91 10.99 -10.08
CA ASN A 161 12.03 12.20 -9.28
C ASN A 161 11.24 13.34 -9.92
N ALA A 162 10.67 14.22 -9.09
CA ALA A 162 10.03 15.43 -9.54
C ALA A 162 11.00 16.35 -10.27
N SER A 163 10.43 17.25 -11.09
CA SER A 163 11.14 18.37 -11.72
C SER A 163 11.60 19.41 -10.68
N ASN A 164 12.32 20.43 -11.14
CA ASN A 164 12.83 21.50 -10.27
C ASN A 164 11.72 22.33 -9.59
N ASP A 165 10.52 22.35 -10.15
CA ASP A 165 9.33 22.99 -9.55
C ASP A 165 8.58 22.07 -8.57
N GLY A 166 9.10 20.86 -8.33
CA GLY A 166 8.49 19.88 -7.43
C GLY A 166 7.35 19.08 -8.05
N SER A 167 7.09 19.18 -9.36
CA SER A 167 6.03 18.44 -10.03
C SER A 167 6.55 17.18 -10.70
N VAL A 168 5.73 16.13 -10.67
CA VAL A 168 5.93 14.87 -11.43
C VAL A 168 4.57 14.37 -11.91
N TYR A 169 4.56 13.79 -13.11
CA TYR A 169 3.34 13.32 -13.77
C TYR A 169 3.50 11.86 -14.16
N GLY A 170 2.46 11.07 -13.94
CA GLY A 170 2.32 9.72 -14.45
C GLY A 170 0.99 9.55 -15.16
N ALA A 171 0.94 8.69 -16.16
CA ALA A 171 -0.29 8.30 -16.82
C ALA A 171 -0.27 6.82 -17.20
N ASN A 172 -1.43 6.18 -17.11
CA ASN A 172 -1.68 4.86 -17.65
C ASN A 172 -2.77 4.92 -18.70
N VAL A 173 -2.57 4.27 -19.83
CA VAL A 173 -3.54 4.12 -20.92
C VAL A 173 -4.17 2.74 -20.84
N PHE A 174 -5.48 2.69 -20.82
CA PHE A 174 -6.28 1.48 -20.76
C PHE A 174 -7.19 1.39 -21.98
N THR A 175 -7.74 0.18 -22.19
CA THR A 175 -8.81 -0.05 -23.18
C THR A 175 -9.99 -0.65 -22.45
N ALA A 176 -11.16 -0.05 -22.59
CA ALA A 176 -12.40 -0.53 -22.01
C ALA A 176 -12.76 -1.91 -22.55
N LYS A 177 -13.14 -2.84 -21.67
CA LYS A 177 -13.46 -4.23 -22.01
C LYS A 177 -14.91 -4.44 -22.40
N ALA A 178 -15.75 -3.50 -22.08
CA ALA A 178 -17.20 -3.47 -22.34
C ALA A 178 -17.67 -2.03 -22.36
N ASP A 179 -18.95 -1.80 -22.70
CA ASP A 179 -19.63 -0.55 -22.39
C ASP A 179 -19.75 -0.44 -20.88
N GLU A 180 -19.03 0.48 -20.27
CA GLU A 180 -18.87 0.55 -18.82
C GLU A 180 -18.79 1.98 -18.31
N LYS A 181 -18.86 2.11 -17.00
CA LYS A 181 -18.72 3.38 -16.28
C LYS A 181 -17.42 3.37 -15.51
N LEU A 182 -16.61 4.37 -15.72
CA LEU A 182 -15.44 4.65 -14.90
C LEU A 182 -15.87 5.60 -13.76
N ASP A 183 -15.88 5.09 -12.54
CA ASP A 183 -16.37 5.81 -11.36
C ASP A 183 -15.25 6.25 -10.41
N LYS A 184 -14.09 5.57 -10.47
CA LYS A 184 -12.98 5.80 -9.55
C LYS A 184 -11.62 5.59 -10.20
N ALA A 185 -10.61 6.20 -9.62
CA ALA A 185 -9.22 5.88 -9.95
C ALA A 185 -8.34 5.78 -8.70
N GLY A 186 -7.38 4.86 -8.74
CA GLY A 186 -6.39 4.68 -7.69
C GLY A 186 -5.00 5.11 -8.12
N PHE A 187 -4.23 5.66 -7.18
CA PHE A 187 -2.83 6.00 -7.38
C PHE A 187 -2.01 5.74 -6.11
N MET A 188 -0.71 5.51 -6.29
CA MET A 188 0.22 5.39 -5.18
C MET A 188 1.04 6.67 -5.06
N TYR A 189 1.15 7.19 -3.85
CA TYR A 189 2.02 8.30 -3.52
C TYR A 189 3.13 7.85 -2.58
N VAL A 190 4.36 8.20 -2.93
CA VAL A 190 5.53 8.07 -2.06
C VAL A 190 6.35 9.36 -2.18
N GLY A 191 6.52 10.04 -1.08
CA GLY A 191 7.26 11.30 -1.02
C GLY A 191 8.08 11.41 0.25
N LYS A 192 9.03 12.31 0.25
CA LYS A 192 9.95 12.50 1.39
C LYS A 192 9.24 13.06 2.63
N THR A 193 8.27 13.95 2.43
CA THR A 193 7.52 14.59 3.51
C THR A 193 6.27 13.80 3.89
N GLY A 194 5.88 12.79 3.09
CA GLY A 194 4.64 12.04 3.26
C GLY A 194 3.39 12.82 2.89
N SER A 195 3.51 14.04 2.33
CA SER A 195 2.36 14.85 1.93
C SER A 195 2.60 15.55 0.59
N ALA A 196 1.55 15.65 -0.22
CA ALA A 196 1.56 16.37 -1.50
C ALA A 196 0.15 16.75 -1.91
N ASP A 197 0.06 17.72 -2.81
CA ASP A 197 -1.14 17.98 -3.59
C ASP A 197 -1.13 17.08 -4.84
N TYR A 198 -2.30 16.59 -5.23
CA TYR A 198 -2.46 15.84 -6.46
C TYR A 198 -3.51 16.49 -7.37
N THR A 199 -3.35 16.25 -8.67
CA THR A 199 -4.37 16.49 -9.68
C THR A 199 -4.50 15.20 -10.49
N LEU A 200 -5.69 14.60 -10.46
CA LEU A 200 -6.07 13.40 -11.20
C LEU A 200 -6.92 13.82 -12.39
N SER A 201 -6.58 13.34 -13.58
CA SER A 201 -7.29 13.68 -14.82
C SER A 201 -7.58 12.43 -15.62
N VAL A 202 -8.74 12.37 -16.25
CA VAL A 202 -9.13 11.33 -17.19
C VAL A 202 -9.25 11.94 -18.58
N TYR A 203 -8.67 11.25 -19.56
CA TYR A 203 -8.71 11.63 -20.97
C TYR A 203 -9.23 10.49 -21.81
N THR A 204 -10.05 10.81 -22.82
CA THR A 204 -10.46 9.94 -23.92
C THR A 204 -9.73 10.36 -25.22
N ASP A 205 -9.98 9.69 -26.32
CA ASP A 205 -9.30 9.92 -27.61
C ASP A 205 -7.76 9.94 -27.50
N VAL A 206 -7.20 9.07 -26.69
CA VAL A 206 -5.76 8.93 -26.49
C VAL A 206 -5.13 7.98 -27.49
N SER A 207 -3.83 8.12 -27.73
CA SER A 207 -3.07 7.27 -28.66
C SER A 207 -1.98 6.47 -27.94
N ASP A 208 -1.41 5.48 -28.64
CA ASP A 208 -0.28 4.69 -28.12
C ASP A 208 1.04 5.49 -27.97
N SER A 209 1.07 6.74 -28.41
CA SER A 209 2.23 7.62 -28.33
C SER A 209 2.02 8.84 -27.42
N ASP A 210 0.76 9.14 -27.09
CA ASP A 210 0.40 10.31 -26.26
C ASP A 210 -0.76 9.92 -25.34
N PRO A 211 -0.55 9.92 -24.01
CA PRO A 211 -1.61 9.63 -23.04
C PRO A 211 -2.56 10.81 -22.83
N ILE A 212 -2.38 11.93 -23.50
CA ILE A 212 -3.20 13.13 -23.39
C ILE A 212 -4.11 13.25 -24.61
N GLY A 213 -5.42 13.27 -24.37
CA GLY A 213 -6.46 13.40 -25.36
C GLY A 213 -7.48 14.45 -24.97
N VAL A 214 -8.77 14.12 -25.12
CA VAL A 214 -9.88 14.96 -24.66
C VAL A 214 -10.03 14.81 -23.15
N LEU A 215 -10.01 15.93 -22.42
CA LEU A 215 -10.18 15.91 -20.96
C LEU A 215 -11.66 15.71 -20.61
N GLU A 216 -11.97 14.60 -19.95
CA GLU A 216 -13.32 14.28 -19.47
C GLU A 216 -13.58 14.84 -18.08
N THR A 217 -12.64 14.61 -17.16
CA THR A 217 -12.75 15.11 -15.78
C THR A 217 -11.39 15.39 -15.17
N GLN A 218 -11.39 16.28 -14.18
CA GLN A 218 -10.20 16.59 -13.39
C GLN A 218 -10.58 16.83 -11.94
N ILE A 219 -9.87 16.17 -11.02
CA ILE A 219 -10.06 16.28 -9.58
C ILE A 219 -8.73 16.67 -8.95
N SER A 220 -8.77 17.56 -7.97
CA SER A 220 -7.60 17.95 -7.17
C SER A 220 -7.87 17.68 -5.70
N GLY A 221 -6.82 17.30 -4.97
CA GLY A 221 -6.86 17.07 -3.55
C GLY A 221 -5.46 17.01 -2.96
N SER A 222 -5.35 16.55 -1.72
CA SER A 222 -4.09 16.43 -1.01
C SER A 222 -3.99 15.07 -0.34
N VAL A 223 -2.79 14.52 -0.27
CA VAL A 223 -2.44 13.35 0.53
C VAL A 223 -1.60 13.77 1.72
N SER A 224 -1.74 13.08 2.85
CA SER A 224 -1.05 13.40 4.10
C SER A 224 -0.14 12.29 4.62
N ALA A 225 0.04 11.23 3.85
CA ALA A 225 0.94 10.11 4.15
C ALA A 225 1.34 9.40 2.85
N ASN A 226 2.43 8.64 2.90
CA ASN A 226 2.74 7.68 1.86
C ASN A 226 1.67 6.59 1.84
N GLY A 227 1.27 6.15 0.65
CA GLY A 227 0.26 5.12 0.53
C GLY A 227 -0.40 5.03 -0.83
N PHE A 228 -1.39 4.14 -0.92
CA PHE A 228 -2.29 4.01 -2.04
C PHE A 228 -3.62 4.71 -1.70
N TYR A 229 -4.18 5.41 -2.65
CA TYR A 229 -5.41 6.18 -2.51
C TYR A 229 -6.33 5.91 -3.69
N THR A 230 -7.62 5.71 -3.42
CA THR A 230 -8.67 5.71 -4.42
C THR A 230 -9.50 6.97 -4.30
N VAL A 231 -9.87 7.54 -5.43
CA VAL A 231 -10.65 8.78 -5.53
C VAL A 231 -11.86 8.53 -6.41
N ASP A 232 -13.04 8.86 -5.89
CA ASP A 232 -14.29 8.82 -6.64
C ASP A 232 -14.38 9.98 -7.63
N PHE A 233 -14.88 9.73 -8.83
CA PHE A 233 -15.22 10.80 -9.75
C PHE A 233 -16.58 11.42 -9.38
N PRO A 234 -16.76 12.75 -9.58
CA PRO A 234 -18.00 13.41 -9.22
C PRO A 234 -19.18 12.96 -10.10
N GLU A 235 -18.89 12.48 -11.31
CA GLU A 235 -19.82 11.91 -12.28
C GLU A 235 -19.18 10.73 -12.97
N ASP A 236 -19.99 9.72 -13.30
CA ASP A 236 -19.54 8.54 -14.04
C ASP A 236 -19.07 8.94 -15.45
N ILE A 237 -17.92 8.45 -15.87
CA ILE A 237 -17.42 8.63 -17.24
C ILE A 237 -17.84 7.38 -18.03
N LEU A 238 -18.63 7.58 -19.07
CA LEU A 238 -19.10 6.49 -19.92
C LEU A 238 -18.01 6.15 -20.94
N LEU A 239 -17.67 4.87 -21.03
CA LEU A 239 -16.70 4.32 -21.97
C LEU A 239 -17.40 3.27 -22.85
N GLU A 240 -17.09 3.27 -24.14
CA GLU A 240 -17.53 2.24 -25.08
C GLU A 240 -16.54 1.06 -25.10
N GLU A 241 -17.00 -0.16 -25.41
CA GLU A 241 -16.11 -1.31 -25.59
C GLU A 241 -15.04 -1.02 -26.63
N GLY A 242 -13.78 -1.23 -26.26
CA GLY A 242 -12.61 -0.97 -27.12
C GLY A 242 -12.11 0.46 -27.10
N GLU A 243 -12.79 1.38 -26.43
CA GLU A 243 -12.33 2.76 -26.30
C GLU A 243 -11.04 2.85 -25.47
N LYS A 244 -10.08 3.64 -25.95
CA LYS A 244 -8.86 3.96 -25.21
C LYS A 244 -9.05 5.21 -24.37
N TYR A 245 -8.68 5.10 -23.11
CA TYR A 245 -8.69 6.21 -22.17
C TYR A 245 -7.41 6.21 -21.34
N SER A 246 -7.07 7.34 -20.76
CA SER A 246 -5.95 7.42 -19.82
C SER A 246 -6.37 8.05 -18.51
N ILE A 247 -5.68 7.63 -17.46
CA ILE A 247 -5.73 8.25 -16.14
C ILE A 247 -4.35 8.82 -15.86
N SER A 248 -4.28 10.13 -15.68
CA SER A 248 -3.05 10.86 -15.36
C SER A 248 -3.12 11.41 -13.95
N VAL A 249 -2.03 11.27 -13.20
CA VAL A 249 -1.84 11.90 -11.90
C VAL A 249 -0.64 12.85 -11.93
N LYS A 250 -0.84 14.08 -11.44
CA LYS A 250 0.20 15.03 -11.13
C LYS A 250 0.38 15.10 -9.63
N PHE A 251 1.60 15.03 -9.14
CA PHE A 251 1.94 15.41 -7.76
C PHE A 251 2.71 16.72 -7.75
N SER A 252 2.46 17.55 -6.72
CA SER A 252 3.14 18.81 -6.47
C SER A 252 3.14 19.16 -4.97
N GLY A 253 3.96 20.14 -4.57
CA GLY A 253 3.92 20.67 -3.19
C GLY A 253 4.82 19.96 -2.18
N ASP A 254 5.37 18.80 -2.48
CA ASP A 254 6.44 18.22 -1.67
C ASP A 254 7.71 19.06 -1.90
N SER A 255 8.05 19.90 -0.92
CA SER A 255 9.15 20.87 -0.99
C SER A 255 10.51 20.18 -1.13
N GLY A 256 10.70 19.47 -2.20
CA GLY A 256 11.97 18.93 -2.56
C GLY A 256 12.03 17.62 -3.30
N ARG A 257 11.00 16.80 -3.38
CA ARG A 257 11.04 15.58 -4.22
C ARG A 257 9.77 14.76 -4.01
N GLY A 258 8.72 15.05 -4.75
CA GLY A 258 7.68 14.09 -5.02
C GLY A 258 8.26 12.95 -5.85
N TYR A 259 7.81 11.74 -5.62
CA TYR A 259 8.23 10.58 -6.38
C TYR A 259 7.01 9.92 -7.01
N LEU A 260 7.14 9.57 -8.28
CA LEU A 260 6.23 8.67 -8.95
C LEU A 260 6.87 7.28 -8.96
N LEU A 261 6.13 6.27 -8.56
CA LEU A 261 6.57 4.89 -8.70
C LEU A 261 6.29 4.41 -10.12
N ALA A 262 7.32 3.91 -10.79
CA ALA A 262 7.23 3.36 -12.12
C ALA A 262 7.68 1.90 -12.14
N GLU A 263 7.12 1.12 -13.06
CA GLU A 263 7.53 -0.26 -13.28
C GLU A 263 8.94 -0.31 -13.87
N SER A 264 9.69 -1.38 -13.55
CA SER A 264 10.99 -1.62 -14.16
C SER A 264 10.93 -2.81 -15.14
N ASP A 265 11.75 -2.73 -16.16
CA ASP A 265 12.02 -3.80 -17.12
C ASP A 265 12.55 -5.10 -16.48
N ARG A 266 13.03 -5.02 -15.22
CA ARG A 266 13.64 -6.16 -14.52
C ARG A 266 12.63 -6.99 -13.72
N THR A 267 11.58 -6.38 -13.22
CA THR A 267 10.62 -7.01 -12.29
C THR A 267 9.21 -7.15 -12.86
N SER A 268 8.77 -6.19 -13.63
CA SER A 268 7.55 -6.24 -14.42
C SER A 268 7.87 -5.66 -15.80
N LYS A 269 7.64 -6.41 -16.85
CA LYS A 269 7.83 -5.88 -18.21
C LYS A 269 6.68 -4.92 -18.48
N ALA A 270 6.93 -3.63 -18.30
CA ALA A 270 6.07 -2.60 -18.84
C ALA A 270 6.02 -2.78 -20.37
N GLN A 271 4.83 -2.80 -20.93
CA GLN A 271 4.65 -2.84 -22.38
C GLN A 271 4.56 -1.42 -22.92
N SER A 272 5.12 -1.21 -24.12
CA SER A 272 4.98 0.07 -24.80
C SER A 272 3.51 0.43 -25.00
N GLY A 273 3.17 1.70 -24.82
CA GLY A 273 1.81 2.20 -24.96
C GLY A 273 0.94 2.09 -23.71
N GLN A 274 1.48 1.59 -22.58
CA GLN A 274 0.68 1.39 -21.35
C GLN A 274 0.92 2.44 -20.28
N SER A 275 2.18 2.78 -20.00
CA SER A 275 2.55 3.63 -18.86
C SER A 275 3.52 4.72 -19.29
N TYR A 276 3.25 5.93 -18.85
CA TYR A 276 3.98 7.13 -19.25
C TYR A 276 4.38 7.96 -18.04
N VAL A 277 5.51 8.66 -18.17
CA VAL A 277 5.99 9.62 -17.18
C VAL A 277 6.33 10.95 -17.83
N SER A 278 6.12 12.05 -17.12
CA SER A 278 6.48 13.39 -17.57
C SER A 278 6.94 14.24 -16.39
N LEU A 279 7.87 15.17 -16.67
CA LEU A 279 8.33 16.17 -15.69
C LEU A 279 7.64 17.53 -15.87
N ASN A 280 6.87 17.72 -16.94
CA ASN A 280 6.24 19.02 -17.24
C ASN A 280 4.79 18.89 -17.74
N GLY A 281 4.27 17.67 -17.85
CA GLY A 281 2.92 17.40 -18.36
C GLY A 281 2.72 17.62 -19.86
N LYS A 282 3.79 17.94 -20.60
CA LYS A 282 3.75 18.21 -22.06
C LYS A 282 4.48 17.16 -22.88
N TYR A 283 5.62 16.70 -22.38
CA TYR A 283 6.43 15.68 -23.04
C TYR A 283 6.38 14.42 -22.21
N TRP A 284 5.88 13.35 -22.80
CA TRP A 284 5.67 12.08 -22.16
C TRP A 284 6.69 11.05 -22.64
N SER A 285 7.25 10.31 -21.71
CA SER A 285 8.14 9.20 -21.99
C SER A 285 7.40 7.90 -21.69
N ASP A 286 7.32 7.03 -22.70
CA ASP A 286 6.78 5.67 -22.54
C ASP A 286 7.76 4.84 -21.69
N VAL A 287 7.27 4.28 -20.60
CA VAL A 287 8.05 3.48 -19.65
C VAL A 287 8.40 2.12 -20.25
N GLY A 288 7.54 1.60 -21.13
CA GLY A 288 7.70 0.30 -21.79
C GLY A 288 8.46 0.33 -23.12
N ALA A 289 8.79 1.53 -23.63
CA ALA A 289 9.55 1.62 -24.87
C ALA A 289 10.98 1.08 -24.69
N ASP A 290 11.41 0.24 -25.60
CA ASP A 290 12.79 -0.23 -25.65
C ASP A 290 13.74 0.97 -25.69
N LYS A 291 14.57 1.09 -24.67
CA LYS A 291 15.68 2.06 -24.67
C LYS A 291 16.77 1.51 -25.59
N THR A 292 16.63 1.78 -26.89
CA THR A 292 17.69 1.53 -27.86
C THR A 292 18.91 2.43 -27.61
#